data_361228219498d5ee4dd006df187887b7
#
_entry.id   361228219498d5ee4dd006df187887b7
#
_cell.length_a   1.000
_cell.length_b   1.000
_cell.length_c   1.000
_cell.angle_alpha   90.00
_cell.angle_beta   90.00
_cell.angle_gamma   90.00
#
_symmetry.space_group_name_H-M   'P 1'
#
loop_
_entity.id
_entity.type
_entity.pdbx_description
1 polymer ?
#
loop_
_entity_poly.entity_id
_entity_poly.type
_entity_poly.pdbx_seq_one_letter_code
_entity_poly.pdbx_strand_id
1 'polypeptide(L)'
;MESTDPKVPWVVSYFESLMVQCWYPMTVCTSSYYLKKLFKEYSEKTCDDMKKNLSAKLADFGFRGSTSVESAGIGGCANLVHFCISDNVYGNHIGMLIIILKY
;
A
#
# COMPACT_ATOMS: atom_id res chain seq x y z
N MET A 1 -24.00 -0.78 -6.11
CA MET A 1 -24.61 -1.39 -4.88
C MET A 1 -26.06 -0.97 -4.77
N GLU A 2 -26.89 -1.81 -4.14
CA GLU A 2 -28.30 -1.49 -3.82
C GLU A 2 -28.59 -1.88 -2.38
N SER A 3 -29.44 -1.12 -1.69
CA SER A 3 -29.95 -1.51 -0.39
C SER A 3 -31.15 -2.43 -0.57
N THR A 4 -31.17 -3.57 0.07
CA THR A 4 -32.34 -4.48 0.12
C THR A 4 -33.38 -4.02 1.13
N ASP A 5 -33.02 -3.12 2.05
CA ASP A 5 -33.93 -2.48 3.00
C ASP A 5 -34.27 -1.08 2.56
N PRO A 6 -35.56 -0.81 2.18
CA PRO A 6 -35.97 0.52 1.74
C PRO A 6 -35.93 1.60 2.83
N LYS A 7 -35.74 1.21 4.11
CA LYS A 7 -35.65 2.17 5.23
C LYS A 7 -34.27 2.82 5.34
N VAL A 8 -33.24 2.24 4.72
CA VAL A 8 -31.86 2.70 4.85
C VAL A 8 -31.14 2.84 3.48
N PRO A 9 -31.75 3.53 2.49
CA PRO A 9 -31.15 3.65 1.16
C PRO A 9 -29.84 4.46 1.19
N TRP A 10 -29.68 5.36 2.16
CA TRP A 10 -28.48 6.18 2.35
C TRP A 10 -27.22 5.39 2.67
N VAL A 11 -27.38 4.18 3.20
CA VAL A 11 -26.25 3.32 3.60
C VAL A 11 -25.41 2.88 2.40
N VAL A 12 -25.99 2.84 1.20
CA VAL A 12 -25.31 2.46 -0.04
C VAL A 12 -24.17 3.42 -0.34
N SER A 13 -24.45 4.72 -0.38
CA SER A 13 -23.42 5.74 -0.66
C SER A 13 -22.31 5.74 0.39
N TYR A 14 -22.65 5.48 1.64
CA TYR A 14 -21.69 5.39 2.73
C TYR A 14 -20.71 4.20 2.51
N PHE A 15 -21.23 3.03 2.23
CA PHE A 15 -20.39 1.85 1.97
C PHE A 15 -19.60 1.96 0.66
N GLU A 16 -20.14 2.56 -0.38
CA GLU A 16 -19.40 2.85 -1.61
C GLU A 16 -18.19 3.74 -1.32
N SER A 17 -18.38 4.80 -0.53
CA SER A 17 -17.28 5.70 -0.12
C SER A 17 -16.20 4.96 0.68
N LEU A 18 -16.59 4.12 1.64
CA LEU A 18 -15.64 3.29 2.40
C LEU A 18 -14.84 2.34 1.49
N MET A 19 -15.51 1.69 0.56
CA MET A 19 -14.85 0.78 -0.39
C MET A 19 -13.83 1.51 -1.27
N VAL A 20 -14.18 2.70 -1.74
CA VAL A 20 -13.26 3.53 -2.55
C VAL A 20 -12.06 3.99 -1.72
N GLN A 21 -12.24 4.33 -0.44
CA GLN A 21 -11.14 4.68 0.46
C GLN A 21 -10.17 3.51 0.68
N CYS A 22 -10.67 2.28 0.76
CA CYS A 22 -9.84 1.07 0.89
C CYS A 22 -9.11 0.71 -0.41
N TRP A 23 -9.63 1.11 -1.55
CA TRP A 23 -9.10 0.74 -2.86
C TRP A 23 -7.66 1.21 -3.08
N TYR A 24 -7.33 2.43 -2.71
CA TYR A 24 -6.00 3.01 -2.95
C TYR A 24 -4.88 2.22 -2.26
N PRO A 25 -4.89 2.00 -0.93
CA PRO A 25 -3.83 1.24 -0.28
C PRO A 25 -3.77 -0.22 -0.74
N MET A 26 -4.91 -0.84 -1.03
CA MET A 26 -4.95 -2.20 -1.58
C MET A 26 -4.29 -2.27 -2.95
N THR A 27 -4.53 -1.29 -3.81
CA THR A 27 -3.92 -1.21 -5.13
C THR A 27 -2.40 -1.03 -5.04
N VAL A 28 -1.93 -0.13 -4.16
CA VAL A 28 -0.49 0.09 -3.93
C VAL A 28 0.17 -1.19 -3.41
N CYS A 29 -0.41 -1.83 -2.42
CA CYS A 29 0.11 -3.06 -1.84
C CYS A 29 0.17 -4.19 -2.87
N THR A 30 -0.89 -4.38 -3.64
CA THR A 30 -0.98 -5.40 -4.70
C THR A 30 0.04 -5.15 -5.81
N SER A 31 0.17 -3.91 -6.26
CA SER A 31 1.17 -3.53 -7.27
C SER A 31 2.60 -3.79 -6.76
N SER A 32 2.90 -3.42 -5.52
CA SER A 32 4.17 -3.69 -4.88
C SER A 32 4.48 -5.19 -4.79
N TYR A 33 3.47 -6.01 -4.50
CA TYR A 33 3.61 -7.47 -4.48
C TYR A 33 4.03 -8.02 -5.85
N TYR A 34 3.32 -7.63 -6.91
CA TYR A 34 3.64 -8.11 -8.26
C TYR A 34 4.99 -7.59 -8.75
N LEU A 35 5.33 -6.34 -8.46
CA LEU A 35 6.65 -5.79 -8.77
C LEU A 35 7.76 -6.57 -8.05
N LYS A 36 7.59 -6.89 -6.78
CA LYS A 36 8.58 -7.70 -6.04
C LYS A 36 8.76 -9.09 -6.65
N LYS A 37 7.66 -9.71 -7.08
CA LYS A 37 7.70 -11.00 -7.78
C LYS A 37 8.47 -10.89 -9.11
N LEU A 38 8.21 -9.84 -9.87
CA LEU A 38 8.89 -9.56 -11.13
C LEU A 38 10.39 -9.33 -10.91
N PHE A 39 10.75 -8.47 -9.95
CA PHE A 39 12.16 -8.23 -9.60
C PHE A 39 12.88 -9.51 -9.19
N LYS A 40 12.20 -10.40 -8.45
CA LYS A 40 12.76 -11.69 -8.09
C LYS A 40 13.08 -12.51 -9.33
N GLU A 41 12.11 -12.67 -10.24
CA GLU A 41 12.27 -13.46 -11.46
C GLU A 41 13.43 -12.95 -12.34
N TYR A 42 13.49 -11.61 -12.56
CA TYR A 42 14.57 -11.04 -13.37
C TYR A 42 15.92 -11.09 -12.67
N SER A 43 15.98 -10.86 -11.37
CA SER A 43 17.22 -10.97 -10.60
C SER A 43 17.78 -12.38 -10.64
N GLU A 44 16.92 -13.41 -10.67
CA GLU A 44 17.31 -14.81 -10.83
C GLU A 44 18.03 -15.09 -12.15
N LYS A 45 17.75 -14.30 -13.16
CA LYS A 45 18.33 -14.46 -14.50
C LYS A 45 19.57 -13.59 -14.74
N THR A 46 19.73 -12.50 -13.96
CA THR A 46 20.70 -11.44 -14.30
C THR A 46 21.69 -11.10 -13.18
N CYS A 47 21.47 -11.59 -11.95
CA CYS A 47 22.30 -11.25 -10.81
C CYS A 47 22.94 -12.49 -10.20
N ASP A 48 24.25 -12.43 -9.95
CA ASP A 48 25.00 -13.51 -9.31
C ASP A 48 24.68 -13.63 -7.81
N ASP A 49 24.27 -12.55 -7.15
CA ASP A 49 23.97 -12.47 -5.71
C ASP A 49 22.49 -12.08 -5.47
N MET A 50 21.61 -13.02 -5.73
CA MET A 50 20.15 -12.84 -5.78
C MET A 50 19.49 -12.48 -4.45
N LYS A 51 20.08 -12.86 -3.32
CA LYS A 51 19.44 -12.73 -2.00
C LYS A 51 19.67 -11.39 -1.34
N LYS A 52 20.65 -10.61 -1.81
CA LYS A 52 20.97 -9.33 -1.21
C LYS A 52 19.99 -8.26 -1.68
N ASN A 53 19.10 -7.85 -0.77
CA ASN A 53 18.29 -6.63 -0.83
C ASN A 53 17.20 -6.55 -1.89
N LEU A 54 16.48 -7.64 -2.20
CA LEU A 54 15.29 -7.56 -3.05
C LEU A 54 14.28 -6.52 -2.55
N SER A 55 14.13 -6.41 -1.22
CA SER A 55 13.23 -5.42 -0.59
C SER A 55 13.69 -3.96 -0.75
N ALA A 56 14.95 -3.73 -1.09
CA ALA A 56 15.51 -2.40 -1.34
C ALA A 56 15.62 -2.05 -2.83
N LYS A 57 15.05 -2.86 -3.73
CA LYS A 57 15.11 -2.61 -5.18
C LYS A 57 14.11 -1.55 -5.65
N LEU A 58 13.09 -1.27 -4.88
CA LEU A 58 12.12 -0.22 -5.15
C LEU A 58 12.03 0.71 -3.93
N ALA A 59 12.12 2.00 -4.19
CA ALA A 59 11.91 3.05 -3.19
C ALA A 59 10.64 3.81 -3.52
N ASP A 60 9.82 4.06 -2.50
CA ASP A 60 8.64 4.90 -2.61
C ASP A 60 9.02 6.36 -2.42
N PHE A 61 8.80 7.19 -3.44
CA PHE A 61 8.92 8.64 -3.42
C PHE A 61 7.58 9.34 -3.68
N GLY A 62 6.48 8.67 -3.39
CA GLY A 62 5.12 9.12 -3.71
C GLY A 62 4.61 10.27 -2.84
N PHE A 63 5.27 10.60 -1.73
CA PHE A 63 4.84 11.66 -0.83
C PHE A 63 4.65 13.00 -1.57
N ARG A 64 5.63 13.38 -2.37
CA ARG A 64 5.64 14.65 -3.13
C ARG A 64 4.58 14.75 -4.23
N GLY A 65 3.99 13.63 -4.64
CA GLY A 65 2.92 13.56 -5.64
C GLY A 65 1.52 13.40 -5.03
N SER A 66 1.41 13.27 -3.71
CA SER A 66 0.13 13.05 -3.03
C SER A 66 -0.57 14.35 -2.70
N THR A 67 -1.90 14.32 -2.72
CA THR A 67 -2.76 15.48 -2.44
C THR A 67 -2.96 15.75 -0.95
N SER A 68 -2.67 14.77 -0.10
CA SER A 68 -2.72 14.91 1.36
C SER A 68 -1.64 14.07 2.03
N VAL A 69 -1.22 14.52 3.22
CA VAL A 69 -0.26 13.80 4.08
C VAL A 69 -0.80 12.43 4.50
N GLU A 70 -2.09 12.36 4.80
CA GLU A 70 -2.75 11.12 5.18
C GLU A 70 -2.74 10.10 4.04
N SER A 71 -3.13 10.52 2.84
CA SER A 71 -3.09 9.67 1.64
C SER A 71 -1.68 9.19 1.34
N ALA A 72 -0.68 10.08 1.44
CA ALA A 72 0.72 9.73 1.28
C ALA A 72 1.16 8.69 2.31
N GLY A 73 0.79 8.88 3.58
CA GLY A 73 1.14 7.97 4.67
C GLY A 73 0.56 6.57 4.47
N ILE A 74 -0.72 6.48 4.10
CA ILE A 74 -1.41 5.21 3.84
C ILE A 74 -0.77 4.49 2.65
N GLY A 75 -0.50 5.21 1.55
CA GLY A 75 0.18 4.65 0.37
C GLY A 75 1.59 4.18 0.66
N GLY A 76 2.38 4.98 1.39
CA GLY A 76 3.73 4.61 1.80
C GLY A 76 3.74 3.37 2.71
N CYS A 77 2.83 3.30 3.68
CA CYS A 77 2.66 2.12 4.54
C CYS A 77 2.32 0.87 3.70
N ALA A 78 1.43 0.99 2.72
CA ALA A 78 1.06 -0.11 1.84
C ALA A 78 2.25 -0.61 0.98
N ASN A 79 3.13 0.30 0.53
CA ASN A 79 4.36 -0.06 -0.18
C ASN A 79 5.37 -0.78 0.74
N LEU A 80 5.50 -0.33 2.00
CA LEU A 80 6.41 -0.90 2.98
C LEU A 80 6.08 -2.34 3.39
N VAL A 81 4.91 -2.86 3.05
CA VAL A 81 4.58 -4.29 3.20
C VAL A 81 5.53 -5.17 2.37
N HIS A 82 6.00 -4.69 1.24
CA HIS A 82 6.83 -5.47 0.32
C HIS A 82 8.24 -4.91 0.13
N PHE A 83 8.43 -3.61 0.26
CA PHE A 83 9.71 -2.92 0.10
C PHE A 83 10.08 -2.15 1.36
N CYS A 84 11.36 -1.86 1.55
CA CYS A 84 11.83 -1.28 2.82
C CYS A 84 12.37 0.14 2.69
N ILE A 85 12.28 0.75 1.50
CA ILE A 85 12.77 2.12 1.27
C ILE A 85 11.59 3.03 0.92
N SER A 86 11.46 4.11 1.69
CA SER A 86 10.50 5.19 1.43
C SER A 86 11.05 6.51 1.96
N ASP A 87 10.79 7.62 1.26
CA ASP A 87 10.99 8.97 1.78
C ASP A 87 9.84 9.42 2.69
N ASN A 88 8.87 8.56 2.89
CA ASN A 88 7.61 8.83 3.54
C ASN A 88 7.65 8.49 5.05
N VAL A 89 8.06 9.48 5.85
CA VAL A 89 8.10 9.34 7.33
C VAL A 89 6.71 9.01 7.90
N TYR A 90 5.64 9.55 7.33
CA TYR A 90 4.26 9.25 7.76
C TYR A 90 3.87 7.80 7.46
N GLY A 91 4.32 7.24 6.34
CA GLY A 91 4.13 5.83 6.02
C GLY A 91 4.78 4.91 7.05
N ASN A 92 6.00 5.24 7.46
CA ASN A 92 6.70 4.54 8.55
C ASN A 92 5.93 4.65 9.88
N HIS A 93 5.45 5.85 10.22
CA HIS A 93 4.69 6.09 11.46
C HIS A 93 3.39 5.28 11.50
N ILE A 94 2.61 5.29 10.40
CA ILE A 94 1.38 4.47 10.27
C ILE A 94 1.71 2.98 10.39
N GLY A 95 2.77 2.52 9.74
CA GLY A 95 3.22 1.13 9.83
C GLY A 95 3.58 0.72 11.27
N MET A 96 4.27 1.57 12.00
CA MET A 96 4.59 1.34 13.42
C MET A 96 3.34 1.31 14.29
N LEU A 97 2.37 2.21 14.08
CA LEU A 97 1.10 2.21 14.83
C LEU A 97 0.32 0.92 14.60
N ILE A 98 0.24 0.43 13.36
CA ILE A 98 -0.44 -0.82 13.03
C ILE A 98 0.22 -2.00 13.75
N ILE A 99 1.56 -2.04 13.81
CA ILE A 99 2.29 -3.08 14.52
C ILE A 99 2.01 -3.02 16.02
N ILE A 100 2.08 -1.82 16.64
CA ILE A 100 1.81 -1.64 18.05
C ILE A 100 0.38 -2.04 18.44
N LEU A 101 -0.62 -1.72 17.61
CA LEU A 101 -2.02 -2.05 17.87
C LEU A 101 -2.33 -3.53 17.67
N LYS A 102 -1.45 -4.29 17.03
CA LYS A 102 -1.62 -5.72 16.78
C LYS A 102 -1.08 -6.61 17.90
N TYR A 103 -0.27 -6.05 18.79
CA TYR A 103 0.32 -6.71 19.96
C TYR A 103 -0.09 -6.02 21.26
#